data_a424f0e3d038ee489d182771f3b0b2a9
#
_entry.id   a424f0e3d038ee489d182771f3b0b2a9
#
_cell.length_a   1.000
_cell.length_b   1.000
_cell.length_c   1.000
_cell.angle_alpha   90.00
_cell.angle_beta   90.00
_cell.angle_gamma   90.00
#
_symmetry.space_group_name_H-M   'P 1'
#
loop_
_entity.id
_entity.type
_entity.pdbx_description
1 polymer ?
#
loop_
_entity_poly.entity_id
_entity_poly.type
_entity_poly.pdbx_seq_one_letter_code
_entity_poly.pdbx_strand_id
1 'polypeptide(L)'
;MRGLTRTFALGLVLAFIATACTGGGTATPSATPAASASTSTRPKFDLATYQYSLQTKGKIRIGTQEDNTPFSVKNPATGKWDGFDVAYGREIAKGIFGESDDPDKFIEWVPVTSATRIPTLTDNKADVIIKTFTINEDRKKQIDFTDVYFKTGQRILVKKDNTSIKEAADLAGKTVCAQRGSTSEQNITTATGGAARPLLLDSYPACLLALQQGQADAISTDETILFGLAKADPNTKLVGKYFSTELYGIGVKKSAGDRTGFVDFLNRTQVAMITNGVWAKLYEQYISPVSFDKKRTPDD
;
A
#
# COMPACT_ATOMS: atom_id res chain seq x y z
N MET A 1 12.44 61.53 14.14
CA MET A 1 11.66 62.79 14.40
C MET A 1 10.19 62.40 14.44
N ARG A 2 9.60 62.73 15.62
CA ARG A 2 8.13 62.99 15.87
C ARG A 2 7.17 61.85 15.46
N GLY A 3 6.32 61.38 16.29
CA GLY A 3 5.81 61.68 17.62
C GLY A 3 4.44 61.10 17.77
N LEU A 4 4.25 60.39 18.84
CA LEU A 4 3.13 60.49 19.82
C LEU A 4 1.71 60.83 19.24
N THR A 5 0.70 60.00 19.56
CA THR A 5 -0.17 60.31 20.70
C THR A 5 -1.14 59.17 21.05
N ARG A 6 -1.27 58.94 22.34
CA ARG A 6 -2.27 58.14 23.06
C ARG A 6 -3.63 58.82 23.01
N THR A 7 -4.73 58.04 23.04
CA THR A 7 -5.92 58.49 23.75
C THR A 7 -6.64 57.30 24.39
N PHE A 8 -6.81 57.41 25.71
CA PHE A 8 -7.69 56.64 26.60
C PHE A 8 -9.12 57.14 26.40
N ALA A 9 -10.11 56.25 26.46
CA ALA A 9 -11.48 56.61 26.81
C ALA A 9 -12.08 55.52 27.71
N LEU A 10 -12.45 55.98 28.87
CA LEU A 10 -13.07 55.33 30.03
C LEU A 10 -14.61 55.53 29.92
N GLY A 11 -15.38 54.61 30.46
CA GLY A 11 -16.78 54.82 30.85
C GLY A 11 -17.73 53.87 30.14
N LEU A 12 -18.61 53.12 30.72
CA LEU A 12 -19.57 53.42 31.79
C LEU A 12 -20.29 52.11 32.17
N VAL A 13 -20.41 51.84 33.45
CA VAL A 13 -21.20 50.77 34.05
C VAL A 13 -22.67 51.22 34.03
N LEU A 14 -23.58 50.40 33.55
CA LEU A 14 -25.02 50.52 33.87
C LEU A 14 -25.56 49.18 34.36
N ALA A 15 -25.89 49.15 35.65
CA ALA A 15 -26.65 48.10 36.28
C ALA A 15 -28.14 48.32 35.95
N PHE A 16 -28.84 47.30 35.48
CA PHE A 16 -30.27 47.21 35.46
C PHE A 16 -30.74 46.03 36.31
N ILE A 17 -31.43 46.37 37.41
CA ILE A 17 -32.25 45.47 38.23
C ILE A 17 -33.59 45.38 37.56
N ALA A 18 -34.12 44.23 37.29
CA ALA A 18 -35.55 44.03 37.00
C ALA A 18 -35.99 42.65 37.48
N THR A 19 -36.68 42.67 38.52
CA THR A 19 -37.95 42.07 39.02
C THR A 19 -38.33 40.68 38.44
N ALA A 20 -38.53 39.78 39.39
CA ALA A 20 -39.14 38.47 39.28
C ALA A 20 -40.61 38.54 38.79
N CYS A 21 -40.97 37.58 37.90
CA CYS A 21 -42.33 37.09 37.76
C CYS A 21 -42.29 35.56 37.68
N THR A 22 -43.00 34.94 38.61
CA THR A 22 -43.27 33.51 38.74
C THR A 22 -44.12 33.01 37.58
N GLY A 23 -43.68 31.96 36.89
CA GLY A 23 -44.47 31.20 35.95
C GLY A 23 -43.88 29.79 35.86
N GLY A 24 -44.55 28.81 36.49
CA GLY A 24 -44.13 27.42 36.49
C GLY A 24 -44.22 26.81 35.08
N GLY A 25 -43.09 26.37 34.60
CA GLY A 25 -42.97 25.54 33.42
C GLY A 25 -41.90 24.50 33.70
N THR A 26 -42.29 23.25 33.78
CA THR A 26 -41.39 22.09 33.91
C THR A 26 -40.51 22.02 32.68
N ALA A 27 -39.28 22.55 32.77
CA ALA A 27 -38.26 22.34 31.76
C ALA A 27 -37.68 20.91 31.89
N THR A 28 -38.03 20.06 30.95
CA THR A 28 -37.35 18.80 30.72
C THR A 28 -35.88 19.09 30.40
N PRO A 29 -34.92 18.48 31.10
CA PRO A 29 -33.52 18.65 30.71
C PRO A 29 -33.30 18.04 29.33
N SER A 30 -32.94 18.89 28.35
CA SER A 30 -32.46 18.47 27.04
C SER A 30 -31.18 17.65 27.25
N ALA A 31 -31.29 16.36 27.08
CA ALA A 31 -30.14 15.48 27.11
C ALA A 31 -29.23 15.85 25.96
N THR A 32 -28.09 16.44 26.25
CA THR A 32 -26.95 16.55 25.33
C THR A 32 -26.64 15.14 24.84
N PRO A 33 -26.56 14.88 23.51
CA PRO A 33 -26.13 13.57 23.04
C PRO A 33 -24.74 13.32 23.59
N ALA A 34 -24.60 12.32 24.47
CA ALA A 34 -23.31 11.81 24.87
C ALA A 34 -22.62 11.35 23.60
N ALA A 35 -21.52 12.01 23.23
CA ALA A 35 -20.61 11.50 22.21
C ALA A 35 -20.26 10.07 22.62
N SER A 36 -20.73 9.10 21.85
CA SER A 36 -20.32 7.71 21.99
C SER A 36 -18.81 7.68 21.76
N ALA A 37 -18.06 7.70 22.84
CA ALA A 37 -16.65 7.35 22.80
C ALA A 37 -16.60 5.90 22.32
N SER A 38 -16.26 5.72 21.06
CA SER A 38 -15.89 4.41 20.51
C SER A 38 -14.71 3.93 21.34
N THR A 39 -14.96 3.09 22.33
CA THR A 39 -13.90 2.38 23.04
C THR A 39 -13.30 1.38 22.06
N SER A 40 -12.28 1.82 21.33
CA SER A 40 -11.43 0.95 20.52
C SER A 40 -10.78 -0.05 21.47
N THR A 41 -11.39 -1.24 21.58
CA THR A 41 -10.84 -2.31 22.41
C THR A 41 -9.67 -2.92 21.66
N ARG A 42 -8.46 -2.71 22.20
CA ARG A 42 -7.24 -3.37 21.72
C ARG A 42 -7.46 -4.88 21.70
N PRO A 43 -7.19 -5.59 20.59
CA PRO A 43 -7.29 -7.04 20.53
C PRO A 43 -6.43 -7.72 21.61
N LYS A 44 -6.95 -8.78 22.21
CA LYS A 44 -6.22 -9.58 23.19
C LYS A 44 -5.61 -10.80 22.50
N PHE A 45 -4.33 -11.02 22.72
CA PHE A 45 -3.59 -12.17 22.21
C PHE A 45 -2.93 -12.93 23.35
N ASP A 46 -2.72 -14.24 23.16
CA ASP A 46 -1.97 -15.05 24.08
C ASP A 46 -0.50 -14.62 24.13
N LEU A 47 0.09 -14.70 25.32
CA LEU A 47 1.45 -14.23 25.60
C LEU A 47 2.53 -14.86 24.71
N ALA A 48 2.30 -16.09 24.23
CA ALA A 48 3.23 -16.84 23.39
C ALA A 48 3.12 -16.48 21.89
N THR A 49 2.19 -15.59 21.50
CA THR A 49 1.98 -15.26 20.09
C THR A 49 2.85 -14.10 19.60
N TYR A 50 3.17 -14.11 18.32
CA TYR A 50 3.94 -13.03 17.71
C TYR A 50 3.19 -11.68 17.76
N GLN A 51 1.87 -11.71 17.59
CA GLN A 51 1.01 -10.52 17.70
C GLN A 51 1.12 -9.88 19.08
N TYR A 52 1.17 -10.69 20.15
CA TYR A 52 1.40 -10.16 21.50
C TYR A 52 2.79 -9.51 21.62
N SER A 53 3.83 -10.14 21.06
CA SER A 53 5.18 -9.56 21.07
C SER A 53 5.24 -8.22 20.32
N LEU A 54 4.52 -8.10 19.18
CA LEU A 54 4.39 -6.84 18.44
C LEU A 54 3.65 -5.78 19.25
N GLN A 55 2.56 -6.17 19.91
CA GLN A 55 1.84 -5.26 20.82
C GLN A 55 2.71 -4.76 21.96
N THR A 56 3.56 -5.62 22.53
CA THR A 56 4.50 -5.24 23.60
C THR A 56 5.58 -4.29 23.11
N LYS A 57 6.07 -4.49 21.87
CA LYS A 57 7.01 -3.58 21.20
C LYS A 57 6.38 -2.27 20.77
N GLY A 58 5.03 -2.22 20.66
CA GLY A 58 4.27 -1.06 20.22
C GLY A 58 4.34 -0.78 18.72
N LYS A 59 5.00 -1.63 17.91
CA LYS A 59 5.16 -1.44 16.47
C LYS A 59 5.24 -2.76 15.70
N ILE A 60 4.79 -2.70 14.44
CA ILE A 60 5.08 -3.68 13.39
C ILE A 60 5.95 -3.03 12.33
N ARG A 61 6.97 -3.73 11.85
CA ARG A 61 7.84 -3.30 10.74
C ARG A 61 7.30 -3.88 9.43
N ILE A 62 6.87 -3.01 8.52
CA ILE A 62 6.28 -3.39 7.23
C ILE A 62 7.22 -2.96 6.10
N GLY A 63 7.76 -3.94 5.38
CA GLY A 63 8.56 -3.67 4.19
C GLY A 63 7.69 -3.40 2.99
N THR A 64 7.90 -2.23 2.34
CA THR A 64 7.24 -1.85 1.09
C THR A 64 8.15 -0.94 0.25
N GLN A 65 7.78 -0.68 -1.00
CA GLN A 65 8.59 0.13 -1.92
C GLN A 65 8.16 1.60 -1.88
N GLU A 66 9.10 2.53 -2.06
CA GLU A 66 8.83 3.98 -1.98
C GLU A 66 8.23 4.59 -3.26
N ASP A 67 8.26 3.86 -4.40
CA ASP A 67 7.96 4.40 -5.73
C ASP A 67 7.23 3.41 -6.66
N ASN A 68 6.32 2.60 -6.13
CA ASN A 68 5.60 1.55 -6.86
C ASN A 68 4.09 1.88 -6.99
N THR A 69 3.76 2.99 -7.67
CA THR A 69 2.36 3.40 -7.93
C THR A 69 1.61 2.32 -8.72
N PRO A 70 0.33 1.99 -8.36
CA PRO A 70 -0.51 2.56 -7.30
C PRO A 70 -0.43 1.83 -5.94
N PHE A 71 0.50 0.91 -5.77
CA PHE A 71 0.59 0.06 -4.58
C PHE A 71 1.26 0.74 -3.39
N SER A 72 2.39 1.40 -3.62
CA SER A 72 3.10 2.08 -2.54
C SER A 72 3.94 3.23 -3.08
N VAL A 73 3.79 4.38 -2.45
CA VAL A 73 4.59 5.57 -2.70
C VAL A 73 4.90 6.28 -1.38
N LYS A 74 6.08 6.88 -1.31
CA LYS A 74 6.44 7.76 -0.21
C LYS A 74 6.57 9.18 -0.75
N ASN A 75 5.80 10.09 -0.22
CA ASN A 75 5.91 11.50 -0.58
C ASN A 75 7.25 12.05 -0.06
N PRO A 76 8.15 12.52 -0.96
CA PRO A 76 9.48 12.94 -0.55
C PRO A 76 9.49 14.22 0.30
N ALA A 77 8.46 15.06 0.17
CA ALA A 77 8.36 16.32 0.90
C ALA A 77 7.82 16.14 2.32
N THR A 78 6.87 15.18 2.52
CA THR A 78 6.20 14.98 3.81
C THR A 78 6.62 13.70 4.52
N GLY A 79 7.30 12.79 3.83
CA GLY A 79 7.64 11.45 4.33
C GLY A 79 6.44 10.50 4.46
N LYS A 80 5.23 10.93 4.12
CA LYS A 80 4.02 10.12 4.24
C LYS A 80 3.97 9.04 3.16
N TRP A 81 3.56 7.86 3.58
CA TRP A 81 3.32 6.72 2.71
C TRP A 81 1.87 6.66 2.26
N ASP A 82 1.63 6.20 1.03
CA ASP A 82 0.30 6.03 0.45
C ASP A 82 0.28 4.93 -0.62
N GLY A 83 -0.91 4.42 -0.96
CA GLY A 83 -1.11 3.38 -1.94
C GLY A 83 -1.81 2.14 -1.39
N PHE A 84 -2.16 1.18 -2.27
CA PHE A 84 -2.93 0.00 -1.92
C PHE A 84 -2.21 -0.89 -0.88
N ASP A 85 -0.95 -1.26 -1.10
CA ASP A 85 -0.15 -2.08 -0.19
C ASP A 85 0.07 -1.37 1.16
N VAL A 86 0.22 -0.05 1.13
CA VAL A 86 0.37 0.78 2.33
C VAL A 86 -0.93 0.79 3.13
N ALA A 87 -2.06 1.02 2.49
CA ALA A 87 -3.37 0.99 3.14
C ALA A 87 -3.70 -0.41 3.68
N TYR A 88 -3.32 -1.45 2.93
CA TYR A 88 -3.43 -2.83 3.37
C TYR A 88 -2.61 -3.09 4.65
N GLY A 89 -1.39 -2.59 4.71
CA GLY A 89 -0.52 -2.66 5.90
C GLY A 89 -1.11 -1.96 7.11
N ARG A 90 -1.81 -0.84 6.91
CA ARG A 90 -2.54 -0.14 7.98
C ARG A 90 -3.67 -0.98 8.55
N GLU A 91 -4.40 -1.71 7.73
CA GLU A 91 -5.45 -2.64 8.21
C GLU A 91 -4.85 -3.82 8.99
N ILE A 92 -3.70 -4.36 8.57
CA ILE A 92 -2.97 -5.36 9.36
C ILE A 92 -2.56 -4.78 10.72
N ALA A 93 -2.06 -3.55 10.77
CA ALA A 93 -1.71 -2.89 12.03
C ALA A 93 -2.94 -2.71 12.95
N LYS A 94 -4.10 -2.32 12.41
CA LYS A 94 -5.35 -2.25 13.17
C LYS A 94 -5.75 -3.60 13.74
N GLY A 95 -5.59 -4.68 12.97
CA GLY A 95 -5.84 -6.05 13.44
C GLY A 95 -4.97 -6.43 14.64
N ILE A 96 -3.78 -5.86 14.78
CA ILE A 96 -2.85 -6.13 15.89
C ILE A 96 -3.07 -5.16 17.06
N PHE A 97 -3.17 -3.85 16.79
CA PHE A 97 -3.14 -2.80 17.81
C PHE A 97 -4.51 -2.24 18.18
N GLY A 98 -5.57 -2.58 17.42
CA GLY A 98 -6.91 -2.02 17.54
C GLY A 98 -7.13 -0.85 16.56
N GLU A 99 -8.40 -0.44 16.46
CA GLU A 99 -8.78 0.70 15.60
C GLU A 99 -8.08 1.99 16.01
N SER A 100 -7.69 2.77 15.02
CA SER A 100 -7.00 4.05 15.23
C SER A 100 -7.21 4.99 14.05
N ASP A 101 -7.41 6.27 14.34
CA ASP A 101 -7.45 7.33 13.32
C ASP A 101 -6.07 7.57 12.68
N ASP A 102 -5.00 7.20 13.39
CA ASP A 102 -3.63 7.24 12.90
C ASP A 102 -2.96 5.86 13.13
N PRO A 103 -3.15 4.89 12.23
CA PRO A 103 -2.50 3.59 12.33
C PRO A 103 -0.98 3.65 12.08
N ASP A 104 -0.47 4.68 11.40
CA ASP A 104 0.96 4.82 11.11
C ASP A 104 1.80 4.98 12.38
N LYS A 105 1.22 5.43 13.50
CA LYS A 105 1.92 5.46 14.80
C LYS A 105 2.38 4.08 15.28
N PHE A 106 1.76 3.01 14.80
CA PHE A 106 2.12 1.62 15.12
C PHE A 106 2.96 0.95 14.04
N ILE A 107 3.29 1.65 12.95
CA ILE A 107 4.01 1.07 11.81
C ILE A 107 5.39 1.72 11.71
N GLU A 108 6.38 0.88 11.52
CA GLU A 108 7.69 1.27 11.01
C GLU A 108 7.79 0.81 9.55
N TRP A 109 7.70 1.76 8.63
CA TRP A 109 7.83 1.48 7.21
C TRP A 109 9.29 1.23 6.85
N VAL A 110 9.59 0.06 6.26
CA VAL A 110 10.94 -0.35 5.86
C VAL A 110 11.03 -0.31 4.33
N PRO A 111 11.82 0.60 3.74
CA PRO A 111 12.01 0.63 2.29
C PRO A 111 12.65 -0.66 1.77
N VAL A 112 12.00 -1.27 0.75
CA VAL A 112 12.55 -2.46 0.07
C VAL A 112 12.37 -2.36 -1.44
N THR A 113 13.23 -3.05 -2.18
CA THR A 113 13.07 -3.33 -3.62
C THR A 113 12.65 -4.78 -3.82
N SER A 114 12.36 -5.19 -5.06
CA SER A 114 12.07 -6.60 -5.35
C SER A 114 13.20 -7.54 -4.95
N ALA A 115 14.46 -7.11 -5.09
CA ALA A 115 15.64 -7.90 -4.74
C ALA A 115 15.87 -8.02 -3.23
N THR A 116 15.47 -7.00 -2.45
CA THR A 116 15.77 -6.96 -1.01
C THR A 116 14.67 -7.52 -0.11
N ARG A 117 13.48 -7.87 -0.66
CA ARG A 117 12.33 -8.38 0.13
C ARG A 117 12.69 -9.58 1.00
N ILE A 118 13.27 -10.63 0.41
CA ILE A 118 13.63 -11.86 1.15
C ILE A 118 14.74 -11.59 2.16
N PRO A 119 15.89 -10.99 1.81
CA PRO A 119 16.92 -10.65 2.80
C PRO A 119 16.39 -9.81 3.96
N THR A 120 15.52 -8.85 3.71
CA THR A 120 14.94 -8.01 4.78
C THR A 120 14.13 -8.83 5.79
N LEU A 121 13.40 -9.88 5.35
CA LEU A 121 12.69 -10.81 6.23
C LEU A 121 13.64 -11.76 6.98
N THR A 122 14.55 -12.40 6.27
CA THR A 122 15.46 -13.41 6.86
C THR A 122 16.40 -12.78 7.88
N ASP A 123 16.83 -11.54 7.66
CA ASP A 123 17.66 -10.75 8.56
C ASP A 123 16.88 -10.11 9.73
N ASN A 124 15.56 -10.38 9.86
CA ASN A 124 14.68 -9.76 10.86
C ASN A 124 14.63 -8.23 10.83
N LYS A 125 14.82 -7.61 9.64
CA LYS A 125 14.70 -6.16 9.46
C LYS A 125 13.24 -5.71 9.24
N ALA A 126 12.36 -6.62 8.79
CA ALA A 126 10.92 -6.43 8.74
C ALA A 126 10.19 -7.62 9.36
N ASP A 127 8.96 -7.40 9.80
CA ASP A 127 8.08 -8.44 10.35
C ASP A 127 7.23 -9.05 9.23
N VAL A 128 6.82 -8.22 8.26
CA VAL A 128 6.10 -8.60 7.04
C VAL A 128 6.61 -7.78 5.84
N ILE A 129 6.43 -8.33 4.64
CA ILE A 129 6.60 -7.60 3.37
C ILE A 129 5.27 -7.55 2.64
N ILE A 130 4.77 -6.34 2.37
CA ILE A 130 3.60 -6.06 1.55
C ILE A 130 4.08 -5.19 0.38
N LYS A 131 4.48 -5.83 -0.72
CA LYS A 131 5.09 -5.16 -1.88
C LYS A 131 4.89 -6.00 -3.14
N THR A 132 3.65 -6.02 -3.69
CA THR A 132 3.37 -6.74 -4.94
C THR A 132 4.18 -8.05 -5.02
N PHE A 133 4.05 -8.90 -3.99
CA PHE A 133 4.99 -9.99 -3.76
C PHE A 133 4.43 -11.30 -4.27
N THR A 134 4.66 -11.59 -5.55
CA THR A 134 4.21 -12.85 -6.18
C THR A 134 4.72 -14.07 -5.42
N ILE A 135 3.77 -14.92 -5.05
CA ILE A 135 4.01 -16.22 -4.45
C ILE A 135 4.56 -17.16 -5.51
N ASN A 136 5.69 -17.81 -5.25
CA ASN A 136 6.21 -18.89 -6.07
C ASN A 136 7.01 -19.89 -5.22
N GLU A 137 7.29 -21.07 -5.78
CA GLU A 137 7.92 -22.16 -5.04
C GLU A 137 9.34 -21.84 -4.55
N ASP A 138 10.14 -21.09 -5.33
CA ASP A 138 11.50 -20.75 -4.92
C ASP A 138 11.52 -19.77 -3.73
N ARG A 139 10.56 -18.84 -3.69
CA ARG A 139 10.37 -17.94 -2.56
C ARG A 139 9.84 -18.67 -1.33
N LYS A 140 8.89 -19.61 -1.52
CA LYS A 140 8.36 -20.45 -0.44
C LYS A 140 9.42 -21.32 0.24
N LYS A 141 10.50 -21.66 -0.43
CA LYS A 141 11.64 -22.37 0.20
C LYS A 141 12.32 -21.51 1.27
N GLN A 142 12.30 -20.20 1.13
CA GLN A 142 13.04 -19.24 1.97
C GLN A 142 12.19 -18.54 3.00
N ILE A 143 10.93 -18.24 2.67
CA ILE A 143 9.98 -17.50 3.50
C ILE A 143 8.60 -18.16 3.45
N ASP A 144 7.70 -17.76 4.34
CA ASP A 144 6.28 -18.10 4.27
C ASP A 144 5.49 -16.96 3.63
N PHE A 145 4.32 -17.30 3.10
CA PHE A 145 3.38 -16.37 2.53
C PHE A 145 2.00 -16.55 3.13
N THR A 146 1.23 -15.48 3.18
CA THR A 146 -0.22 -15.56 3.37
C THR A 146 -0.89 -16.12 2.12
N ASP A 147 -2.21 -16.33 2.23
CA ASP A 147 -3.09 -16.49 1.09
C ASP A 147 -3.01 -15.24 0.19
N VAL A 148 -3.55 -15.39 -1.03
CA VAL A 148 -3.50 -14.32 -2.04
C VAL A 148 -4.37 -13.14 -1.60
N TYR A 149 -3.80 -11.92 -1.61
CA TYR A 149 -4.57 -10.70 -1.37
C TYR A 149 -4.84 -9.89 -2.64
N PHE A 150 -4.10 -10.18 -3.72
CA PHE A 150 -4.26 -9.52 -5.01
C PHE A 150 -3.79 -10.43 -6.15
N LYS A 151 -4.50 -10.40 -7.28
CA LYS A 151 -4.17 -11.19 -8.47
C LYS A 151 -4.05 -10.27 -9.68
N THR A 152 -3.06 -10.49 -10.50
CA THR A 152 -2.83 -9.77 -11.76
C THR A 152 -2.08 -10.66 -12.73
N GLY A 153 -1.62 -10.11 -13.84
CA GLY A 153 -0.78 -10.79 -14.82
C GLY A 153 0.23 -9.84 -15.43
N GLN A 154 1.34 -10.38 -15.94
CA GLN A 154 2.38 -9.59 -16.60
C GLN A 154 1.96 -9.21 -18.00
N ARG A 155 2.21 -7.94 -18.36
CA ARG A 155 2.01 -7.36 -19.69
C ARG A 155 3.22 -6.53 -20.11
N ILE A 156 3.06 -5.76 -21.18
CA ILE A 156 4.12 -4.97 -21.80
C ILE A 156 3.66 -3.52 -21.93
N LEU A 157 4.53 -2.58 -21.59
CA LEU A 157 4.39 -1.16 -21.84
C LEU A 157 5.43 -0.73 -22.87
N VAL A 158 4.99 -0.01 -23.89
CA VAL A 158 5.84 0.54 -24.95
C VAL A 158 5.54 2.01 -25.19
N LYS A 159 6.39 2.71 -25.93
CA LYS A 159 6.08 4.06 -26.42
C LYS A 159 4.81 4.01 -27.29
N LYS A 160 4.05 5.08 -27.30
CA LYS A 160 2.73 5.14 -27.96
C LYS A 160 2.81 4.91 -29.48
N ASP A 161 3.89 5.36 -30.11
CA ASP A 161 4.19 5.22 -31.52
C ASP A 161 4.79 3.85 -31.91
N ASN A 162 5.15 3.01 -30.90
CA ASN A 162 5.67 1.69 -31.19
C ASN A 162 4.63 0.81 -31.88
N THR A 163 5.01 0.20 -32.99
CA THR A 163 4.17 -0.71 -33.80
C THR A 163 4.75 -2.11 -33.93
N SER A 164 5.99 -2.31 -33.46
CA SER A 164 6.75 -3.55 -33.63
C SER A 164 6.55 -4.56 -32.51
N ILE A 165 6.15 -4.10 -31.29
CA ILE A 165 5.90 -4.96 -30.15
C ILE A 165 4.39 -4.98 -29.88
N LYS A 166 3.76 -6.15 -30.05
CA LYS A 166 2.31 -6.37 -29.87
C LYS A 166 2.04 -7.44 -28.82
N GLU A 167 2.95 -8.38 -28.60
CA GLU A 167 2.82 -9.50 -27.67
C GLU A 167 4.18 -9.92 -27.12
N ALA A 168 4.20 -10.87 -26.18
CA ALA A 168 5.40 -11.27 -25.46
C ALA A 168 6.50 -11.86 -26.39
N ALA A 169 6.10 -12.57 -27.46
CA ALA A 169 7.05 -13.11 -28.43
C ALA A 169 7.85 -12.04 -29.16
N ASP A 170 7.27 -10.85 -29.38
CA ASP A 170 7.91 -9.72 -30.06
C ASP A 170 9.04 -9.08 -29.25
N LEU A 171 9.17 -9.47 -27.97
CA LEU A 171 10.28 -9.03 -27.12
C LEU A 171 11.62 -9.69 -27.46
N ALA A 172 11.63 -10.73 -28.32
CA ALA A 172 12.85 -11.37 -28.79
C ALA A 172 13.75 -10.33 -29.48
N GLY A 173 15.03 -10.27 -29.09
CA GLY A 173 16.02 -9.30 -29.59
C GLY A 173 15.81 -7.86 -29.09
N LYS A 174 14.77 -7.56 -28.30
CA LYS A 174 14.52 -6.23 -27.74
C LYS A 174 15.20 -6.04 -26.39
N THR A 175 15.49 -4.79 -26.04
CA THR A 175 15.92 -4.41 -24.70
C THR A 175 14.69 -4.18 -23.84
N VAL A 176 14.45 -5.05 -22.85
CA VAL A 176 13.23 -5.02 -22.01
C VAL A 176 13.61 -4.70 -20.59
N CYS A 177 13.07 -3.57 -20.07
CA CYS A 177 13.30 -3.20 -18.68
C CYS A 177 12.35 -3.95 -17.74
N ALA A 178 12.92 -4.49 -16.67
CA ALA A 178 12.20 -5.06 -15.53
C ALA A 178 12.91 -4.72 -14.23
N GLN A 179 12.20 -4.85 -13.11
CA GLN A 179 12.82 -4.66 -11.81
C GLN A 179 13.62 -5.89 -11.41
N ARG A 180 14.88 -5.68 -11.02
CA ARG A 180 15.78 -6.72 -10.52
C ARG A 180 15.14 -7.53 -9.37
N GLY A 181 15.20 -8.88 -9.47
CA GLY A 181 14.65 -9.79 -8.46
C GLY A 181 13.11 -9.88 -8.47
N SER A 182 12.45 -9.35 -9.52
CA SER A 182 11.03 -9.57 -9.77
C SER A 182 10.81 -10.89 -10.55
N THR A 183 9.57 -11.39 -10.51
CA THR A 183 9.13 -12.48 -11.40
C THR A 183 9.14 -12.05 -12.87
N SER A 184 8.98 -10.74 -13.11
CA SER A 184 8.96 -10.16 -14.45
C SER A 184 10.26 -10.42 -15.22
N GLU A 185 11.41 -10.39 -14.55
CA GLU A 185 12.71 -10.72 -15.13
C GLU A 185 12.71 -12.16 -15.69
N GLN A 186 12.25 -13.12 -14.87
CA GLN A 186 12.19 -14.53 -15.26
C GLN A 186 11.15 -14.79 -16.35
N ASN A 187 9.99 -14.17 -16.26
CA ASN A 187 8.89 -14.35 -17.20
C ASN A 187 9.26 -13.82 -18.60
N ILE A 188 9.99 -12.71 -18.71
CA ILE A 188 10.53 -12.22 -19.99
C ILE A 188 11.45 -13.27 -20.62
N THR A 189 12.35 -13.84 -19.83
CA THR A 189 13.29 -14.89 -20.28
C THR A 189 12.52 -16.10 -20.78
N THR A 190 11.53 -16.56 -20.03
CA THR A 190 10.68 -17.70 -20.39
C THR A 190 9.89 -17.43 -21.68
N ALA A 191 9.22 -16.27 -21.77
CA ALA A 191 8.37 -15.92 -22.90
C ALA A 191 9.15 -15.77 -24.23
N THR A 192 10.44 -15.46 -24.16
CA THR A 192 11.28 -15.23 -25.36
C THR A 192 12.33 -16.34 -25.58
N GLY A 193 12.30 -17.40 -24.78
CA GLY A 193 13.35 -18.43 -24.82
C GLY A 193 14.76 -17.87 -24.57
N GLY A 194 14.87 -16.78 -23.80
CA GLY A 194 16.12 -16.08 -23.53
C GLY A 194 16.58 -15.11 -24.64
N ALA A 195 15.79 -14.89 -25.69
CA ALA A 195 16.17 -14.03 -26.81
C ALA A 195 16.03 -12.53 -26.52
N ALA A 196 15.28 -12.11 -25.48
CA ALA A 196 15.25 -10.72 -25.04
C ALA A 196 16.55 -10.31 -24.32
N ARG A 197 16.88 -9.02 -24.37
CA ARG A 197 17.98 -8.43 -23.61
C ARG A 197 17.41 -7.72 -22.37
N PRO A 198 17.51 -8.30 -21.16
CA PRO A 198 16.95 -7.67 -19.96
C PRO A 198 17.79 -6.45 -19.53
N LEU A 199 17.12 -5.32 -19.29
CA LEU A 199 17.66 -4.16 -18.58
C LEU A 199 17.09 -4.17 -17.16
N LEU A 200 17.91 -4.54 -16.17
CA LEU A 200 17.47 -4.74 -14.80
C LEU A 200 17.80 -3.52 -13.95
N LEU A 201 16.77 -2.79 -13.54
CA LEU A 201 16.85 -1.62 -12.67
C LEU A 201 16.18 -1.89 -11.30
N ASP A 202 16.40 -1.01 -10.33
CA ASP A 202 15.90 -1.22 -8.98
C ASP A 202 14.49 -0.65 -8.76
N SER A 203 13.95 0.10 -9.75
CA SER A 203 12.60 0.66 -9.70
C SER A 203 11.93 0.75 -11.07
N TYR A 204 10.60 0.73 -11.10
CA TYR A 204 9.84 0.91 -12.35
C TYR A 204 9.84 2.36 -12.86
N PRO A 205 9.84 3.42 -12.04
CA PRO A 205 10.11 4.78 -12.53
C PRO A 205 11.45 4.91 -13.27
N ALA A 206 12.51 4.22 -12.82
CA ALA A 206 13.77 4.16 -13.56
C ALA A 206 13.63 3.44 -14.92
N CYS A 207 12.82 2.36 -14.98
CA CYS A 207 12.47 1.71 -16.23
C CYS A 207 11.70 2.65 -17.18
N LEU A 208 10.78 3.47 -16.66
CA LEU A 208 10.04 4.44 -17.45
C LEU A 208 10.98 5.48 -18.06
N LEU A 209 11.91 5.99 -17.28
CA LEU A 209 12.93 6.90 -17.77
C LEU A 209 13.80 6.26 -18.86
N ALA A 210 14.23 5.00 -18.67
CA ALA A 210 14.99 4.27 -19.68
C ALA A 210 14.21 4.06 -21.00
N LEU A 211 12.89 3.80 -20.90
CA LEU A 211 12.01 3.73 -22.08
C LEU A 211 11.91 5.09 -22.78
N GLN A 212 11.71 6.17 -22.05
CA GLN A 212 11.64 7.54 -22.59
C GLN A 212 12.93 7.91 -23.33
N GLN A 213 14.08 7.59 -22.77
CA GLN A 213 15.40 7.87 -23.33
C GLN A 213 15.80 6.92 -24.47
N GLY A 214 15.00 5.89 -24.77
CA GLY A 214 15.31 4.91 -25.82
C GLY A 214 16.40 3.90 -25.41
N GLN A 215 16.71 3.80 -24.12
CA GLN A 215 17.62 2.78 -23.58
C GLN A 215 16.92 1.41 -23.45
N ALA A 216 15.59 1.41 -23.35
CA ALA A 216 14.75 0.23 -23.41
C ALA A 216 13.73 0.37 -24.55
N ASP A 217 13.41 -0.74 -25.22
CA ASP A 217 12.36 -0.84 -26.22
C ASP A 217 10.97 -1.03 -25.57
N ALA A 218 10.95 -1.66 -24.39
CA ALA A 218 9.75 -1.97 -23.64
C ALA A 218 10.04 -2.04 -22.14
N ILE A 219 8.98 -1.91 -21.34
CA ILE A 219 8.94 -2.31 -19.93
C ILE A 219 7.98 -3.49 -19.82
N SER A 220 8.34 -4.51 -19.05
CA SER A 220 7.42 -5.60 -18.79
C SER A 220 7.34 -5.91 -17.31
N THR A 221 6.13 -5.88 -16.81
CA THR A 221 5.76 -6.22 -15.43
C THR A 221 4.24 -6.40 -15.32
N ASP A 222 3.76 -6.52 -14.12
CA ASP A 222 2.37 -6.70 -13.78
C ASP A 222 1.52 -5.53 -14.25
N GLU A 223 0.39 -5.83 -14.88
CA GLU A 223 -0.46 -4.85 -15.55
C GLU A 223 -0.80 -3.65 -14.68
N THR A 224 -1.15 -3.90 -13.41
CA THR A 224 -1.55 -2.83 -12.49
C THR A 224 -0.42 -1.82 -12.22
N ILE A 225 0.83 -2.29 -12.20
CA ILE A 225 2.02 -1.42 -12.12
C ILE A 225 2.17 -0.64 -13.42
N LEU A 226 1.99 -1.31 -14.57
CA LEU A 226 2.06 -0.65 -15.88
C LEU A 226 1.01 0.45 -16.05
N PHE A 227 -0.19 0.29 -15.48
CA PHE A 227 -1.19 1.36 -15.46
C PHE A 227 -0.70 2.61 -14.71
N GLY A 228 -0.02 2.41 -13.57
CA GLY A 228 0.60 3.50 -12.83
C GLY A 228 1.62 4.25 -13.69
N LEU A 229 2.47 3.52 -14.41
CA LEU A 229 3.48 4.11 -15.31
C LEU A 229 2.84 4.82 -16.52
N ALA A 230 1.83 4.19 -17.14
CA ALA A 230 1.12 4.79 -18.27
C ALA A 230 0.35 6.05 -17.89
N LYS A 231 -0.16 6.12 -16.64
CA LYS A 231 -0.76 7.35 -16.11
C LYS A 231 0.28 8.44 -15.89
N ALA A 232 1.50 8.07 -15.49
CA ALA A 232 2.60 9.00 -15.31
C ALA A 232 3.17 9.52 -16.66
N ASP A 233 3.09 8.69 -17.72
CA ASP A 233 3.53 9.09 -19.07
C ASP A 233 2.48 8.71 -20.14
N PRO A 234 1.63 9.67 -20.57
CA PRO A 234 0.61 9.46 -21.61
C PRO A 234 1.18 9.13 -23.01
N ASN A 235 2.50 9.25 -23.21
CA ASN A 235 3.16 8.85 -24.45
C ASN A 235 3.52 7.35 -24.48
N THR A 236 2.97 6.58 -23.56
CA THR A 236 3.11 5.13 -23.51
C THR A 236 1.75 4.43 -23.71
N LYS A 237 1.79 3.16 -24.01
CA LYS A 237 0.61 2.28 -24.12
C LYS A 237 0.93 0.85 -23.69
N LEU A 238 -0.06 0.20 -23.08
CA LEU A 238 0.02 -1.24 -22.82
C LEU A 238 -0.32 -2.02 -24.09
N VAL A 239 0.41 -3.11 -24.31
CA VAL A 239 0.20 -4.03 -25.42
C VAL A 239 0.20 -5.48 -24.93
N GLY A 240 -0.31 -6.39 -25.76
CA GLY A 240 -0.38 -7.83 -25.47
C GLY A 240 -1.44 -8.19 -24.42
N LYS A 241 -1.60 -9.51 -24.23
CA LYS A 241 -2.41 -10.10 -23.15
C LYS A 241 -1.49 -10.47 -21.98
N TYR A 242 -2.07 -10.95 -20.89
CA TYR A 242 -1.32 -11.60 -19.83
C TYR A 242 -0.53 -12.79 -20.37
N PHE A 243 0.75 -12.87 -20.02
CA PHE A 243 1.60 -14.02 -20.32
C PHE A 243 2.17 -14.66 -19.05
N SER A 244 1.76 -14.19 -17.88
CA SER A 244 1.91 -14.86 -16.59
C SER A 244 0.70 -14.59 -15.70
N THR A 245 0.63 -15.33 -14.59
CA THR A 245 -0.29 -15.07 -13.47
C THR A 245 0.54 -14.67 -12.27
N GLU A 246 0.23 -13.52 -11.68
CA GLU A 246 0.94 -12.95 -10.55
C GLU A 246 0.00 -12.89 -9.34
N LEU A 247 0.19 -13.82 -8.40
CA LEU A 247 -0.59 -13.96 -7.17
C LEU A 247 0.19 -13.32 -6.03
N TYR A 248 -0.26 -12.18 -5.51
CA TYR A 248 0.44 -11.50 -4.43
C TYR A 248 0.03 -12.02 -3.06
N GLY A 249 1.01 -12.36 -2.24
CA GLY A 249 0.85 -12.67 -0.82
C GLY A 249 1.71 -11.76 0.04
N ILE A 250 1.38 -11.66 1.31
CA ILE A 250 2.23 -11.02 2.31
C ILE A 250 3.36 -11.98 2.64
N GLY A 251 4.61 -11.56 2.43
CA GLY A 251 5.78 -12.34 2.82
C GLY A 251 6.06 -12.23 4.31
N VAL A 252 6.36 -13.37 4.94
CA VAL A 252 6.68 -13.48 6.36
C VAL A 252 7.93 -14.35 6.50
N LYS A 253 8.79 -14.07 7.48
CA LYS A 253 9.90 -14.98 7.81
C LYS A 253 9.32 -16.36 8.13
N LYS A 254 10.03 -17.43 7.76
CA LYS A 254 9.67 -18.82 8.06
C LYS A 254 9.15 -18.97 9.50
N SER A 255 7.99 -19.60 9.63
CA SER A 255 7.32 -19.82 10.91
C SER A 255 8.14 -20.72 11.80
N ALA A 256 8.57 -20.20 12.96
CA ALA A 256 9.24 -20.95 14.00
C ALA A 256 9.07 -20.22 15.34
N GLY A 257 8.96 -20.96 16.42
CA GLY A 257 8.82 -20.40 17.77
C GLY A 257 7.57 -19.52 17.90
N ASP A 258 7.73 -18.28 18.31
CA ASP A 258 6.67 -17.28 18.52
C ASP A 258 5.94 -16.87 17.24
N ARG A 259 6.52 -17.11 16.05
CA ARG A 259 5.90 -16.83 14.75
C ARG A 259 4.92 -17.90 14.29
N THR A 260 4.84 -19.04 14.99
CA THR A 260 3.83 -20.07 14.70
C THR A 260 2.42 -19.48 14.80
N GLY A 261 1.59 -19.69 13.77
CA GLY A 261 0.22 -19.14 13.70
C GLY A 261 0.13 -17.66 13.29
N PHE A 262 1.27 -16.98 13.03
CA PHE A 262 1.22 -15.57 12.58
C PHE A 262 0.67 -15.44 11.15
N VAL A 263 1.02 -16.36 10.25
CA VAL A 263 0.43 -16.42 8.90
C VAL A 263 -1.08 -16.65 8.97
N ASP A 264 -1.54 -17.58 9.83
CA ASP A 264 -2.98 -17.82 10.01
C ASP A 264 -3.72 -16.59 10.55
N PHE A 265 -3.09 -15.83 11.43
CA PHE A 265 -3.64 -14.55 11.90
C PHE A 265 -3.77 -13.55 10.74
N LEU A 266 -2.74 -13.41 9.91
CA LEU A 266 -2.78 -12.51 8.75
C LEU A 266 -3.86 -12.96 7.76
N ASN A 267 -3.99 -14.26 7.48
CA ASN A 267 -5.03 -14.80 6.60
C ASN A 267 -6.44 -14.49 7.14
N ARG A 268 -6.69 -14.71 8.45
CA ARG A 268 -7.98 -14.33 9.05
C ARG A 268 -8.27 -12.84 8.94
N THR A 269 -7.24 -11.99 9.08
CA THR A 269 -7.38 -10.54 8.90
C THR A 269 -7.73 -10.21 7.44
N GLN A 270 -7.10 -10.86 6.47
CA GLN A 270 -7.43 -10.71 5.05
C GLN A 270 -8.89 -11.11 4.74
N VAL A 271 -9.32 -12.27 5.25
CA VAL A 271 -10.71 -12.73 5.10
C VAL A 271 -11.69 -11.71 5.69
N ALA A 272 -11.39 -11.16 6.87
CA ALA A 272 -12.22 -10.11 7.47
C ALA A 272 -12.26 -8.84 6.59
N MET A 273 -11.14 -8.39 6.03
CA MET A 273 -11.10 -7.25 5.12
C MET A 273 -11.95 -7.46 3.87
N ILE A 274 -11.94 -8.67 3.31
CA ILE A 274 -12.77 -9.03 2.15
C ILE A 274 -14.24 -9.02 2.56
N THR A 275 -14.60 -9.76 3.60
CA THR A 275 -15.98 -9.94 4.05
C THR A 275 -16.64 -8.62 4.46
N ASN A 276 -15.89 -7.72 5.11
CA ASN A 276 -16.39 -6.41 5.55
C ASN A 276 -16.27 -5.33 4.46
N GLY A 277 -15.89 -5.69 3.25
CA GLY A 277 -15.78 -4.76 2.11
C GLY A 277 -14.62 -3.76 2.19
N VAL A 278 -13.70 -3.93 3.13
CA VAL A 278 -12.50 -3.08 3.25
C VAL A 278 -11.63 -3.23 2.02
N TRP A 279 -11.36 -4.47 1.59
CA TRP A 279 -10.58 -4.74 0.39
C TRP A 279 -11.15 -4.03 -0.85
N ALA A 280 -12.47 -4.13 -1.05
CA ALA A 280 -13.15 -3.50 -2.19
C ALA A 280 -13.01 -1.97 -2.16
N LYS A 281 -13.11 -1.34 -0.99
CA LYS A 281 -12.89 0.10 -0.83
C LYS A 281 -11.46 0.51 -1.17
N LEU A 282 -10.46 -0.27 -0.72
CA LEU A 282 -9.06 -0.02 -1.06
C LEU A 282 -8.81 -0.18 -2.56
N TYR A 283 -9.40 -1.20 -3.19
CA TYR A 283 -9.32 -1.38 -4.64
C TYR A 283 -9.94 -0.19 -5.38
N GLU A 284 -11.13 0.23 -5.00
CA GLU A 284 -11.81 1.38 -5.59
C GLU A 284 -11.00 2.68 -5.44
N GLN A 285 -10.37 2.87 -4.28
CA GLN A 285 -9.60 4.07 -3.99
C GLN A 285 -8.29 4.15 -4.79
N TYR A 286 -7.54 3.05 -4.87
CA TYR A 286 -6.17 3.07 -5.38
C TYR A 286 -6.01 2.46 -6.78
N ILE A 287 -6.71 1.37 -7.06
CA ILE A 287 -6.50 0.57 -8.26
C ILE A 287 -7.48 0.96 -9.37
N SER A 288 -8.76 1.05 -9.06
CA SER A 288 -9.80 1.39 -10.03
C SER A 288 -9.54 2.70 -10.81
N PRO A 289 -8.96 3.76 -10.24
CA PRO A 289 -8.67 4.99 -10.98
C PRO A 289 -7.62 4.84 -12.09
N VAL A 290 -6.79 3.80 -12.03
CA VAL A 290 -5.74 3.54 -13.03
C VAL A 290 -6.02 2.29 -13.87
N SER A 291 -6.86 1.36 -13.40
CA SER A 291 -7.20 0.11 -14.07
C SER A 291 -8.29 0.28 -15.11
N PHE A 292 -8.25 -0.50 -16.19
CA PHE A 292 -9.38 -0.66 -17.12
C PHE A 292 -10.51 -1.49 -16.51
N ASP A 293 -10.19 -2.37 -15.54
CA ASP A 293 -11.15 -3.16 -14.77
C ASP A 293 -11.56 -2.40 -13.51
N LYS A 294 -12.79 -1.91 -13.50
CA LYS A 294 -13.29 -1.05 -12.42
C LYS A 294 -13.84 -1.80 -11.20
N LYS A 295 -14.04 -3.11 -11.32
CA LYS A 295 -14.55 -3.96 -10.23
C LYS A 295 -13.87 -5.30 -10.31
N ARG A 296 -13.03 -5.60 -9.33
CA ARG A 296 -12.43 -6.92 -9.11
C ARG A 296 -12.67 -7.37 -7.68
N THR A 297 -12.66 -8.68 -7.49
CA THR A 297 -12.52 -9.33 -6.19
C THR A 297 -11.10 -9.89 -6.06
N PRO A 298 -10.65 -10.29 -4.88
CA PRO A 298 -9.36 -10.96 -4.73
C PRO A 298 -9.22 -12.25 -5.55
N ASP A 299 -10.36 -12.85 -5.92
CA ASP A 299 -10.43 -14.11 -6.68
C ASP A 299 -10.40 -13.90 -8.19
N ASP A 300 -10.57 -12.66 -8.67
CA ASP A 300 -10.49 -12.31 -10.09
C ASP A 300 -9.03 -12.12 -10.53
#